data_139f9b6fd23f6ab7aefc4da6758e51ea
#
_entry.id   139f9b6fd23f6ab7aefc4da6758e51ea
#
_cell.length_a   1.000
_cell.length_b   1.000
_cell.length_c   1.000
_cell.angle_alpha   90.00
_cell.angle_beta   90.00
_cell.angle_gamma   90.00
#
_symmetry.space_group_name_H-M   'P 1'
#
loop_
_entity.id
_entity.type
_entity.pdbx_description
1 polymer ?
#
loop_
_entity_poly.entity_id
_entity_poly.type
_entity_poly.pdbx_seq_one_letter_code
_entity_poly.pdbx_strand_id
1 'polypeptide(L)'
;MKATVLKVSATALGLLMSVPTLAAEVDRRAERQQERIAEGVENGSLTPRETANLERREAKINREIRRDRAANGGTLTPAERAKINREQNRASRAIYRKKHNDVHR
;
A
#
# COMPACT_ATOMS: atom_id res chain seq x y z
N MET A 1 39.36 -10.96 -18.40
CA MET A 1 38.28 -11.90 -18.18
C MET A 1 37.48 -11.60 -16.97
N LYS A 2 38.11 -11.72 -15.83
CA LYS A 2 37.40 -11.59 -14.58
C LYS A 2 36.84 -10.21 -14.36
N ALA A 3 37.60 -9.21 -14.75
CA ALA A 3 37.14 -7.84 -14.60
C ALA A 3 35.90 -7.53 -15.43
N THR A 4 35.82 -8.17 -16.59
CA THR A 4 34.66 -7.96 -17.47
C THR A 4 33.37 -8.44 -16.82
N VAL A 5 33.43 -9.59 -16.18
CA VAL A 5 32.26 -10.17 -15.52
C VAL A 5 31.77 -9.25 -14.42
N LEU A 6 32.67 -8.70 -13.64
CA LEU A 6 32.31 -7.80 -12.54
C LEU A 6 31.62 -6.56 -13.03
N LYS A 7 32.10 -5.99 -14.14
CA LYS A 7 31.47 -4.78 -14.68
C LYS A 7 30.03 -5.03 -15.08
N VAL A 8 29.78 -6.15 -15.73
CA VAL A 8 28.43 -6.49 -16.18
C VAL A 8 27.50 -6.61 -15.00
N SER A 9 27.95 -7.26 -13.95
CA SER A 9 27.12 -7.45 -12.77
C SER A 9 26.74 -6.13 -12.14
N ALA A 10 27.68 -5.23 -12.01
CA ALA A 10 27.43 -3.93 -11.40
C ALA A 10 26.40 -3.13 -12.19
N THR A 11 26.52 -3.17 -13.52
CA THR A 11 25.57 -2.45 -14.36
C THR A 11 24.16 -2.99 -14.20
N ALA A 12 24.00 -4.30 -14.17
CA ALA A 12 22.69 -4.91 -14.03
C ALA A 12 22.02 -4.49 -12.72
N LEU A 13 22.78 -4.47 -11.64
CA LEU A 13 22.26 -4.06 -10.34
C LEU A 13 21.76 -2.63 -10.37
N GLY A 14 22.50 -1.74 -10.98
CA GLY A 14 22.09 -0.36 -11.05
C GLY A 14 20.77 -0.17 -11.74
N LEU A 15 20.56 -0.90 -12.81
CA LEU A 15 19.31 -0.81 -13.56
C LEU A 15 18.12 -1.31 -12.75
N LEU A 16 18.28 -2.41 -12.04
CA LEU A 16 17.19 -2.98 -11.27
C LEU A 16 16.71 -2.06 -10.15
N MET A 17 17.59 -1.27 -9.60
CA MET A 17 17.24 -0.42 -8.48
C MET A 17 16.53 0.86 -8.90
N SER A 18 16.51 1.19 -10.17
CA SER A 18 15.97 2.47 -10.60
C SER A 18 14.49 2.43 -10.97
N VAL A 19 13.87 1.24 -11.06
CA VAL A 19 12.49 1.10 -11.53
C VAL A 19 11.63 0.45 -10.47
N PRO A 20 10.75 1.21 -9.82
CA PRO A 20 9.80 0.61 -8.87
C PRO A 20 8.77 -0.23 -9.62
N THR A 21 8.37 -1.34 -9.02
CA THR A 21 7.34 -2.20 -9.58
C THR A 21 5.97 -1.74 -9.16
N LEU A 22 4.94 -2.12 -9.92
CA LEU A 22 3.56 -1.81 -9.56
C LEU A 22 3.15 -2.52 -8.28
N ALA A 23 3.69 -3.72 -8.05
CA ALA A 23 3.45 -4.45 -6.81
C ALA A 23 3.97 -3.67 -5.61
N ALA A 24 5.15 -3.07 -5.73
CA ALA A 24 5.73 -2.28 -4.66
C ALA A 24 4.89 -1.03 -4.39
N GLU A 25 4.26 -0.48 -5.41
CA GLU A 25 3.40 0.69 -5.23
C GLU A 25 2.17 0.38 -4.41
N VAL A 26 1.56 -0.79 -4.64
CA VAL A 26 0.40 -1.24 -3.87
C VAL A 26 0.79 -1.35 -2.39
N ASP A 27 1.94 -1.94 -2.12
CA ASP A 27 2.41 -2.12 -0.74
C ASP A 27 2.75 -0.79 -0.08
N ARG A 28 3.42 0.10 -0.78
CA ARG A 28 3.75 1.42 -0.23
C ARG A 28 2.49 2.21 0.08
N ARG A 29 1.47 2.09 -0.75
CA ARG A 29 0.23 2.77 -0.51
C ARG A 29 -0.46 2.25 0.73
N ALA A 30 -0.45 0.94 0.94
CA ALA A 30 -0.99 0.33 2.14
C ALA A 30 -0.27 0.86 3.39
N GLU A 31 1.05 0.97 3.31
CA GLU A 31 1.83 1.51 4.41
C GLU A 31 1.49 2.97 4.70
N ARG A 32 1.39 3.79 3.67
CA ARG A 32 1.02 5.21 3.85
C ARG A 32 -0.35 5.36 4.47
N GLN A 33 -1.29 4.51 4.11
CA GLN A 33 -2.62 4.55 4.70
C GLN A 33 -2.57 4.20 6.18
N GLN A 34 -1.78 3.20 6.56
CA GLN A 34 -1.60 2.85 7.96
C GLN A 34 -0.94 3.99 8.75
N GLU A 35 0.03 4.64 8.17
CA GLU A 35 0.67 5.79 8.80
C GLU A 35 -0.31 6.92 9.04
N ARG A 36 -1.18 7.18 8.07
CA ARG A 36 -2.18 8.23 8.21
C ARG A 36 -3.20 7.91 9.30
N ILE A 37 -3.58 6.65 9.43
CA ILE A 37 -4.48 6.23 10.49
C ILE A 37 -3.79 6.39 11.85
N ALA A 38 -2.56 5.93 11.96
CA ALA A 38 -1.79 6.05 13.20
C ALA A 38 -1.63 7.51 13.62
N GLU A 39 -1.35 8.37 12.66
CA GLU A 39 -1.24 9.80 12.91
C GLU A 39 -2.56 10.38 13.42
N GLY A 40 -3.67 9.94 12.83
CA GLY A 40 -5.00 10.38 13.27
C GLY A 40 -5.34 9.95 14.68
N VAL A 41 -4.91 8.75 15.07
CA VAL A 41 -5.08 8.28 16.44
C VAL A 41 -4.24 9.14 17.39
N GLU A 42 -2.99 9.37 17.01
CA GLU A 42 -2.04 10.07 17.86
C GLU A 42 -2.43 11.53 18.10
N ASN A 43 -2.90 12.21 17.06
CA ASN A 43 -3.26 13.62 17.18
C ASN A 43 -4.72 13.84 17.53
N GLY A 44 -5.49 12.79 17.78
CA GLY A 44 -6.87 12.89 18.21
C GLY A 44 -7.87 13.20 17.11
N SER A 45 -7.46 13.16 15.86
CA SER A 45 -8.39 13.42 14.75
C SER A 45 -9.23 12.21 14.39
N LEU A 46 -8.95 11.04 14.96
CA LEU A 46 -9.75 9.82 14.77
C LEU A 46 -10.24 9.32 16.13
N THR A 47 -11.52 9.02 16.21
CA THR A 47 -12.08 8.35 17.39
C THR A 47 -11.72 6.87 17.36
N PRO A 48 -11.82 6.16 18.49
CA PRO A 48 -11.60 4.71 18.49
C PRO A 48 -12.53 3.97 17.53
N ARG A 49 -13.78 4.38 17.40
CA ARG A 49 -14.72 3.75 16.48
C ARG A 49 -14.31 3.97 15.03
N GLU A 50 -13.92 5.21 14.69
CA GLU A 50 -13.45 5.52 13.35
C GLU A 50 -12.20 4.73 13.02
N THR A 51 -11.29 4.64 13.97
CA THR A 51 -10.06 3.86 13.79
C THR A 51 -10.40 2.40 13.51
N ALA A 52 -11.30 1.81 14.30
CA ALA A 52 -11.69 0.41 14.10
C ALA A 52 -12.31 0.20 12.72
N ASN A 53 -13.16 1.13 12.26
CA ASN A 53 -13.75 1.04 10.94
C ASN A 53 -12.70 1.08 9.84
N LEU A 54 -11.75 2.00 9.95
CA LEU A 54 -10.69 2.12 8.96
C LEU A 54 -9.78 0.91 8.95
N GLU A 55 -9.45 0.37 10.13
CA GLU A 55 -8.60 -0.81 10.21
C GLU A 55 -9.28 -2.05 9.61
N ARG A 56 -10.59 -2.19 9.79
CA ARG A 56 -11.31 -3.28 9.15
C ARG A 56 -11.28 -3.16 7.64
N ARG A 57 -11.40 -1.95 7.12
CA ARG A 57 -11.33 -1.69 5.69
C ARG A 57 -9.94 -2.05 5.15
N GLU A 58 -8.91 -1.62 5.85
CA GLU A 58 -7.53 -1.93 5.45
C GLU A 58 -7.26 -3.43 5.49
N ALA A 59 -7.74 -4.10 6.54
CA ALA A 59 -7.55 -5.54 6.68
C ALA A 59 -8.20 -6.30 5.53
N LYS A 60 -9.38 -5.87 5.12
CA LYS A 60 -10.10 -6.50 4.01
C LYS A 60 -9.31 -6.36 2.71
N ILE A 61 -8.83 -5.16 2.42
CA ILE A 61 -8.05 -4.90 1.22
C ILE A 61 -6.75 -5.71 1.24
N ASN A 62 -6.09 -5.74 2.36
CA ASN A 62 -4.82 -6.46 2.48
C ASN A 62 -5.01 -7.97 2.34
N ARG A 63 -6.11 -8.51 2.85
CA ARG A 63 -6.42 -9.93 2.64
C ARG A 63 -6.66 -10.23 1.17
N GLU A 64 -7.36 -9.34 0.48
CA GLU A 64 -7.62 -9.49 -0.94
C GLU A 64 -6.33 -9.50 -1.74
N ILE A 65 -5.43 -8.57 -1.42
CA ILE A 65 -4.12 -8.50 -2.07
C ILE A 65 -3.36 -9.80 -1.89
N ARG A 66 -3.31 -10.32 -0.66
CA ARG A 66 -2.59 -11.56 -0.38
C ARG A 66 -3.21 -12.75 -1.12
N ARG A 67 -4.54 -12.82 -1.12
CA ARG A 67 -5.25 -13.90 -1.79
C ARG A 67 -5.00 -13.89 -3.30
N ASP A 68 -5.11 -12.69 -3.90
CA ASP A 68 -4.92 -12.55 -5.33
C ASP A 68 -3.49 -12.87 -5.75
N ARG A 69 -2.51 -12.43 -4.97
CA ARG A 69 -1.11 -12.76 -5.24
C ARG A 69 -0.85 -14.24 -5.10
N ALA A 70 -1.43 -14.87 -4.09
CA ALA A 70 -1.24 -16.31 -3.90
C ALA A 70 -1.79 -17.11 -5.08
N ALA A 71 -2.89 -16.65 -5.66
CA ALA A 71 -3.51 -17.31 -6.81
C ALA A 71 -2.70 -17.10 -8.09
N ASN A 72 -1.86 -16.09 -8.16
CA ASN A 72 -1.15 -15.70 -9.38
C ASN A 72 0.37 -15.71 -9.23
N GLY A 73 0.89 -16.57 -8.37
CA GLY A 73 2.33 -16.73 -8.24
C GLY A 73 3.05 -15.52 -7.66
N GLY A 74 2.38 -14.75 -6.83
CA GLY A 74 2.98 -13.60 -6.16
C GLY A 74 2.74 -12.27 -6.85
N THR A 75 1.96 -12.25 -7.95
CA THR A 75 1.68 -11.02 -8.69
C THR A 75 0.18 -10.76 -8.73
N LEU A 76 -0.18 -9.56 -9.16
CA LEU A 76 -1.58 -9.18 -9.39
C LEU A 76 -1.80 -9.03 -10.89
N THR A 77 -2.94 -9.50 -11.37
CA THR A 77 -3.33 -9.25 -12.76
C THR A 77 -3.68 -7.76 -12.92
N PRO A 78 -3.67 -7.25 -14.16
CA PRO A 78 -4.10 -5.86 -14.39
C PRO A 78 -5.49 -5.55 -13.87
N ALA A 79 -6.43 -6.47 -14.00
CA ALA A 79 -7.79 -6.28 -13.49
C ALA A 79 -7.81 -6.22 -11.97
N GLU A 80 -7.05 -7.10 -11.32
CA GLU A 80 -6.95 -7.10 -9.87
C GLU A 80 -6.30 -5.82 -9.35
N ARG A 81 -5.24 -5.36 -10.01
CA ARG A 81 -4.60 -4.10 -9.63
C ARG A 81 -5.56 -2.93 -9.74
N ALA A 82 -6.36 -2.88 -10.82
CA ALA A 82 -7.32 -1.82 -11.00
C ALA A 82 -8.37 -1.83 -9.90
N LYS A 83 -8.86 -3.00 -9.54
CA LYS A 83 -9.85 -3.13 -8.47
C LYS A 83 -9.26 -2.71 -7.12
N ILE A 84 -8.08 -3.20 -6.80
CA ILE A 84 -7.42 -2.84 -5.54
C ILE A 84 -7.13 -1.34 -5.49
N ASN A 85 -6.71 -0.76 -6.61
CA ASN A 85 -6.48 0.67 -6.70
C ASN A 85 -7.74 1.47 -6.36
N ARG A 86 -8.88 1.04 -6.89
CA ARG A 86 -10.15 1.71 -6.58
C ARG A 86 -10.49 1.60 -5.10
N GLU A 87 -10.26 0.43 -4.52
CA GLU A 87 -10.52 0.21 -3.11
C GLU A 87 -9.60 1.04 -2.22
N GLN A 88 -8.33 1.11 -2.58
CA GLN A 88 -7.38 1.94 -1.87
C GLN A 88 -7.71 3.43 -2.01
N ASN A 89 -8.20 3.83 -3.17
CA ASN A 89 -8.67 5.21 -3.36
C ASN A 89 -9.84 5.52 -2.43
N ARG A 90 -10.79 4.61 -2.33
CA ARG A 90 -11.94 4.79 -1.43
C ARG A 90 -11.52 4.81 0.02
N ALA A 91 -10.58 3.93 0.39
CA ALA A 91 -10.04 3.91 1.75
C ALA A 91 -9.33 5.22 2.08
N SER A 92 -8.56 5.73 1.13
CA SER A 92 -7.84 6.99 1.29
C SER A 92 -8.81 8.15 1.55
N ARG A 93 -9.88 8.20 0.78
CA ARG A 93 -10.92 9.23 0.99
C ARG A 93 -11.63 9.06 2.32
N ALA A 94 -11.87 7.82 2.74
CA ALA A 94 -12.50 7.56 4.03
C ALA A 94 -11.61 8.03 5.19
N ILE A 95 -10.32 7.78 5.10
CA ILE A 95 -9.37 8.26 6.10
C ILE A 95 -9.42 9.78 6.17
N TYR A 96 -9.37 10.43 5.03
CA TYR A 96 -9.42 11.90 4.97
C TYR A 96 -10.71 12.43 5.62
N ARG A 97 -11.85 11.89 5.20
CA ARG A 97 -13.13 12.39 5.71
C ARG A 97 -13.24 12.22 7.23
N LYS A 98 -12.82 11.08 7.74
CA LYS A 98 -12.92 10.83 9.19
C LYS A 98 -11.98 11.71 10.00
N LYS A 99 -10.82 12.04 9.44
CA LYS A 99 -9.86 12.92 10.12
C LYS A 99 -10.28 14.39 10.07
N HIS A 100 -11.18 14.75 9.15
CA HIS A 100 -11.56 16.14 8.91
C HIS A 100 -13.05 16.39 9.11
N ASN A 101 -13.75 15.49 9.78
CA ASN A 101 -15.17 15.71 10.07
C ASN A 101 -15.35 16.53 11.35
N ASP A 102 -16.61 16.83 11.68
CA ASP A 102 -16.93 17.66 12.84
C ASP A 102 -17.06 16.87 14.14
N VAL A 103 -16.83 15.57 14.10
CA VAL A 103 -16.84 14.74 15.30
C VAL A 103 -15.52 14.96 16.03
N HIS A 104 -15.60 15.51 17.24
CA HIS A 104 -14.39 15.81 17.99
C HIS A 104 -14.15 14.79 19.09
N ARG A 105 -12.89 14.61 19.41
CA ARG A 105 -12.41 13.53 20.29
C ARG A 105 -12.16 14.04 21.69
#